data_9c30b0f17ac97c95d60034f58630f2cf
#
_entry.id   9c30b0f17ac97c95d60034f58630f2cf
#
_cell.length_a   1.000
_cell.length_b   1.000
_cell.length_c   1.000
_cell.angle_alpha   90.00
_cell.angle_beta   90.00
_cell.angle_gamma   90.00
#
_symmetry.space_group_name_H-M   'P 1'
#
loop_
_entity.id
_entity.type
_entity.pdbx_description
1 polymer ?
#
loop_
_entity_poly.entity_id
_entity_poly.type
_entity_poly.pdbx_seq_one_letter_code
_entity_poly.pdbx_strand_id
1 'polypeptide(L)'
;MCSSDLATNRPDSLDPALLRPGRFDRRIPVELPDLQGREEILKVHAKKIKIADTVRFDEIAKAAVGASGAGLANIVNEAALRAVRDGRKFATQADFEESIEVVIAGYQKKNRVLSNKEKLIVSYHEVGHALVAAKQTDSAPVHKITIIPRT
;
A
#
# COMPACT_ATOMS: atom_id res chain seq x y z
N MET A 1 -5.66 28.37 28.58
CA MET A 1 -6.52 27.77 27.52
C MET A 1 -6.16 26.30 27.44
N CYS A 2 -7.12 25.41 27.69
CA CYS A 2 -6.90 23.98 27.46
C CYS A 2 -7.04 23.72 25.96
N SER A 3 -5.99 23.23 25.31
CA SER A 3 -6.05 22.69 23.96
C SER A 3 -6.41 21.20 24.10
N SER A 4 -7.43 20.77 23.39
CA SER A 4 -7.84 19.36 23.32
C SER A 4 -7.89 18.95 21.86
N ASP A 5 -7.19 17.86 21.52
CA ASP A 5 -7.12 17.32 20.17
C ASP A 5 -7.88 15.99 20.12
N LEU A 6 -8.66 15.79 19.05
CA LEU A 6 -9.39 14.57 18.76
C LEU A 6 -9.06 14.12 17.34
N ALA A 7 -8.75 12.84 17.15
CA ALA A 7 -8.60 12.23 15.84
C ALA A 7 -9.66 11.14 15.64
N THR A 8 -10.27 11.09 14.46
CA THR A 8 -11.26 10.08 14.09
C THR A 8 -11.22 9.80 12.58
N ASN A 9 -11.45 8.54 12.22
CA ASN A 9 -11.66 8.14 10.83
C ASN A 9 -13.13 8.31 10.37
N ARG A 10 -14.03 8.65 11.31
CA ARG A 10 -15.48 8.78 11.05
C ARG A 10 -16.00 10.10 11.62
N PRO A 11 -15.72 11.22 10.96
CA PRO A 11 -16.17 12.54 11.44
C PRO A 11 -17.69 12.64 11.51
N ASP A 12 -18.39 11.93 10.62
CA ASP A 12 -19.86 11.94 10.55
C ASP A 12 -20.54 11.26 11.75
N SER A 13 -19.81 10.46 12.53
CA SER A 13 -20.32 9.80 13.75
C SER A 13 -20.21 10.66 14.99
N LEU A 14 -19.58 11.83 14.91
CA LEU A 14 -19.45 12.76 16.02
C LEU A 14 -20.76 13.52 16.26
N ASP A 15 -21.10 13.71 17.52
CA ASP A 15 -22.23 14.57 17.89
C ASP A 15 -22.01 15.99 17.35
N PRO A 16 -22.96 16.55 16.56
CA PRO A 16 -22.85 17.93 16.05
C PRO A 16 -22.59 18.97 17.13
N ALA A 17 -23.00 18.71 18.37
CA ALA A 17 -22.73 19.58 19.50
C ALA A 17 -21.22 19.72 19.82
N LEU A 18 -20.41 18.70 19.52
CA LEU A 18 -18.95 18.75 19.71
C LEU A 18 -18.27 19.65 18.69
N LEU A 19 -18.86 19.82 17.51
CA LEU A 19 -18.31 20.57 16.38
C LEU A 19 -18.68 22.06 16.38
N ARG A 20 -19.37 22.54 17.46
CA ARG A 20 -19.75 23.94 17.60
C ARG A 20 -18.54 24.81 18.00
N PRO A 21 -18.54 26.12 17.62
CA PRO A 21 -17.53 27.07 18.03
C PRO A 21 -17.23 27.01 19.53
N GLY A 22 -15.93 27.05 19.87
CA GLY A 22 -15.46 26.93 21.26
C GLY A 22 -15.29 25.50 21.78
N ARG A 23 -15.46 24.49 20.90
CA ARG A 23 -15.18 23.08 21.18
C ARG A 23 -14.20 22.54 20.11
N PHE A 24 -14.58 21.54 19.30
CA PHE A 24 -13.77 21.08 18.16
C PHE A 24 -14.13 21.85 16.89
N ASP A 25 -13.85 23.12 16.86
CA ASP A 25 -14.21 24.04 15.79
C ASP A 25 -13.25 24.05 14.60
N ARG A 26 -12.00 23.58 14.82
CA ARG A 26 -11.01 23.45 13.78
C ARG A 26 -10.95 22.01 13.27
N ARG A 27 -11.24 21.80 12.01
CA ARG A 27 -11.13 20.51 11.33
C ARG A 27 -9.92 20.51 10.41
N ILE A 28 -9.03 19.56 10.59
CA ILE A 28 -7.83 19.39 9.78
C ILE A 28 -7.96 18.04 9.08
N PRO A 29 -8.29 17.99 7.77
CA PRO A 29 -8.28 16.75 7.03
C PRO A 29 -6.84 16.25 6.87
N VAL A 30 -6.62 14.97 7.17
CA VAL A 30 -5.35 14.29 6.93
C VAL A 30 -5.56 13.40 5.70
N GLU A 31 -5.10 13.88 4.56
CA GLU A 31 -5.20 13.19 3.29
C GLU A 31 -4.12 12.13 3.12
N LEU A 32 -4.29 11.25 2.11
CA LEU A 32 -3.25 10.29 1.73
C LEU A 32 -2.01 11.04 1.23
N PRO A 33 -0.80 10.55 1.53
CA PRO A 33 0.43 11.21 1.13
C PRO A 33 0.60 11.19 -0.40
N ASP A 34 1.12 12.29 -0.95
CA ASP A 34 1.60 12.39 -2.33
C ASP A 34 2.86 11.53 -2.55
N LEU A 35 3.42 11.55 -3.75
CA LEU A 35 4.58 10.74 -4.09
C LEU A 35 5.79 11.05 -3.19
N GLN A 36 6.08 12.33 -2.97
CA GLN A 36 7.20 12.75 -2.15
C GLN A 36 6.98 12.39 -0.67
N GLY A 37 5.76 12.63 -0.17
CA GLY A 37 5.40 12.25 1.20
C GLY A 37 5.48 10.75 1.44
N ARG A 38 5.10 9.91 0.46
CA ARG A 38 5.27 8.46 0.56
C ARG A 38 6.74 8.06 0.64
N GLU A 39 7.60 8.67 -0.18
CA GLU A 39 9.04 8.41 -0.14
C GLU A 39 9.65 8.79 1.20
N GLU A 40 9.30 9.95 1.75
CA GLU A 40 9.78 10.41 3.05
C GLU A 40 9.31 9.50 4.21
N ILE A 41 8.04 9.09 4.20
CA ILE A 41 7.48 8.17 5.19
C ILE A 41 8.22 6.81 5.13
N LEU A 42 8.43 6.27 3.93
CA LEU A 42 9.20 5.04 3.76
C LEU A 42 10.61 5.16 4.33
N LYS A 43 11.33 6.25 4.03
CA LYS A 43 12.67 6.52 4.57
C LYS A 43 12.68 6.63 6.10
N VAL A 44 11.66 7.26 6.70
CA VAL A 44 11.55 7.37 8.17
C VAL A 44 11.40 5.99 8.81
N HIS A 45 10.51 5.15 8.28
CA HIS A 45 10.30 3.79 8.82
C HIS A 45 11.49 2.88 8.53
N ALA A 46 12.11 3.03 7.38
CA ALA A 46 13.28 2.27 6.94
C ALA A 46 14.52 2.46 7.83
N LYS A 47 14.65 3.59 8.54
CA LYS A 47 15.73 3.82 9.52
C LYS A 47 15.74 2.80 10.66
N LYS A 48 14.63 2.10 10.90
CA LYS A 48 14.49 1.11 11.99
C LYS A 48 14.94 -0.29 11.60
N ILE A 49 15.21 -0.54 10.33
CA ILE A 49 15.59 -1.84 9.79
C ILE A 49 16.90 -1.75 9.00
N LYS A 50 17.53 -2.90 8.79
CA LYS A 50 18.72 -2.98 7.92
C LYS A 50 18.27 -3.17 6.48
N ILE A 51 18.74 -2.32 5.59
CA ILE A 51 18.37 -2.25 4.18
C ILE A 51 19.64 -2.41 3.34
N ALA A 52 19.52 -3.03 2.16
CA ALA A 52 20.58 -3.06 1.17
C ALA A 52 20.72 -1.67 0.49
N ASP A 53 21.95 -1.28 0.17
CA ASP A 53 22.23 0.02 -0.48
C ASP A 53 21.60 0.15 -1.88
N THR A 54 21.15 -0.96 -2.45
CA THR A 54 20.51 -1.03 -3.77
C THR A 54 19.02 -0.67 -3.75
N VAL A 55 18.42 -0.42 -2.57
CA VAL A 55 16.98 -0.12 -2.45
C VAL A 55 16.67 1.30 -2.89
N ARG A 56 15.73 1.44 -3.82
CA ARG A 56 15.29 2.69 -4.42
C ARG A 56 13.89 3.06 -3.92
N PHE A 57 13.84 3.96 -2.95
CA PHE A 57 12.56 4.39 -2.34
C PHE A 57 11.66 5.16 -3.30
N ASP A 58 12.20 5.83 -4.32
CA ASP A 58 11.43 6.50 -5.36
C ASP A 58 10.58 5.51 -6.17
N GLU A 59 11.12 4.34 -6.52
CA GLU A 59 10.39 3.28 -7.22
C GLU A 59 9.33 2.62 -6.33
N ILE A 60 9.69 2.35 -5.08
CA ILE A 60 8.76 1.81 -4.07
C ILE A 60 7.59 2.77 -3.83
N ALA A 61 7.85 4.07 -3.70
CA ALA A 61 6.83 5.09 -3.51
C ALA A 61 5.89 5.22 -4.73
N LYS A 62 6.42 5.06 -5.96
CA LYS A 62 5.61 5.00 -7.19
C LYS A 62 4.71 3.78 -7.23
N ALA A 63 5.20 2.62 -6.79
CA ALA A 63 4.43 1.39 -6.76
C ALA A 63 3.37 1.37 -5.62
N ALA A 64 3.60 2.10 -4.52
CA ALA A 64 2.71 2.17 -3.36
C ALA A 64 1.64 3.26 -3.48
N VAL A 65 1.05 3.46 -4.66
CA VAL A 65 -0.03 4.44 -4.90
C VAL A 65 -1.24 4.10 -4.05
N GLY A 66 -1.82 5.13 -3.39
CA GLY A 66 -3.00 4.97 -2.53
C GLY A 66 -2.72 4.40 -1.14
N ALA A 67 -1.48 4.09 -0.80
CA ALA A 67 -1.12 3.63 0.53
C ALA A 67 -1.17 4.79 1.55
N SER A 68 -1.79 4.53 2.71
CA SER A 68 -1.73 5.42 3.87
C SER A 68 -0.37 5.35 4.56
N GLY A 69 -0.08 6.28 5.46
CA GLY A 69 1.14 6.24 6.27
C GLY A 69 1.32 4.92 7.04
N ALA A 70 0.21 4.38 7.58
CA ALA A 70 0.22 3.07 8.25
C ALA A 70 0.48 1.92 7.26
N GLY A 71 -0.08 1.99 6.05
CA GLY A 71 0.19 1.03 4.98
C GLY A 71 1.66 1.02 4.58
N LEU A 72 2.27 2.19 4.43
CA LEU A 72 3.70 2.34 4.13
C LEU A 72 4.59 1.78 5.25
N ALA A 73 4.24 2.03 6.51
CA ALA A 73 4.93 1.43 7.65
C ALA A 73 4.84 -0.10 7.62
N ASN A 74 3.67 -0.64 7.28
CA ASN A 74 3.47 -2.08 7.16
C ASN A 74 4.28 -2.69 6.01
N ILE A 75 4.38 -2.01 4.86
CA ILE A 75 5.24 -2.45 3.74
C ILE A 75 6.70 -2.60 4.22
N VAL A 76 7.23 -1.63 4.95
CA VAL A 76 8.60 -1.69 5.50
C VAL A 76 8.75 -2.86 6.47
N ASN A 77 7.78 -3.08 7.34
CA ASN A 77 7.79 -4.19 8.30
C ASN A 77 7.73 -5.56 7.60
N GLU A 78 6.85 -5.74 6.62
CA GLU A 78 6.75 -6.97 5.83
C GLU A 78 8.04 -7.26 5.06
N ALA A 79 8.68 -6.24 4.47
CA ALA A 79 9.97 -6.41 3.79
C ALA A 79 11.06 -6.91 4.75
N ALA A 80 11.10 -6.38 5.99
CA ALA A 80 12.03 -6.84 7.02
C ALA A 80 11.74 -8.29 7.44
N LEU A 81 10.47 -8.63 7.69
CA LEU A 81 10.06 -10.00 8.06
C LEU A 81 10.40 -11.00 6.95
N ARG A 82 10.23 -10.61 5.69
CA ARG A 82 10.57 -11.44 4.54
C ARG A 82 12.06 -11.72 4.47
N ALA A 83 12.90 -10.68 4.62
CA ALA A 83 14.35 -10.84 4.68
C ALA A 83 14.77 -11.83 5.78
N VAL A 84 14.16 -11.75 6.97
CA VAL A 84 14.43 -12.66 8.09
C VAL A 84 13.99 -14.10 7.77
N ARG A 85 12.81 -14.29 7.17
CA ARG A 85 12.33 -15.62 6.76
C ARG A 85 13.28 -16.30 5.77
N ASP A 86 13.91 -15.51 4.90
CA ASP A 86 14.89 -16.00 3.91
C ASP A 86 16.32 -16.11 4.51
N GLY A 87 16.48 -15.90 5.81
CA GLY A 87 17.77 -15.98 6.50
C GLY A 87 18.72 -14.82 6.21
N ARG A 88 18.23 -13.73 5.61
CA ARG A 88 19.01 -12.53 5.27
C ARG A 88 18.98 -11.50 6.41
N LYS A 89 20.05 -10.71 6.53
CA LYS A 89 20.20 -9.67 7.57
C LYS A 89 19.69 -8.29 7.13
N PHE A 90 19.36 -8.12 5.85
CA PHE A 90 18.92 -6.85 5.25
C PHE A 90 17.82 -7.09 4.22
N ALA A 91 16.91 -6.13 4.12
CA ALA A 91 15.84 -6.13 3.14
C ALA A 91 16.35 -5.62 1.79
N THR A 92 15.93 -6.26 0.71
CA THR A 92 16.29 -5.92 -0.69
C THR A 92 15.11 -5.26 -1.40
N GLN A 93 15.35 -4.70 -2.60
CA GLN A 93 14.32 -4.13 -3.47
C GLN A 93 13.17 -5.13 -3.71
N ALA A 94 13.49 -6.39 -4.02
CA ALA A 94 12.50 -7.44 -4.25
C ALA A 94 11.59 -7.70 -3.03
N ASP A 95 12.13 -7.57 -1.81
CA ASP A 95 11.32 -7.74 -0.59
C ASP A 95 10.29 -6.63 -0.46
N PHE A 96 10.65 -5.39 -0.79
CA PHE A 96 9.71 -4.27 -0.79
C PHE A 96 8.64 -4.41 -1.86
N GLU A 97 9.01 -4.80 -3.08
CA GLU A 97 8.06 -4.99 -4.20
C GLU A 97 7.01 -6.05 -3.86
N GLU A 98 7.44 -7.18 -3.33
CA GLU A 98 6.52 -8.25 -2.90
C GLU A 98 5.68 -7.81 -1.69
N SER A 99 6.26 -7.03 -0.76
CA SER A 99 5.53 -6.49 0.40
C SER A 99 4.45 -5.50 -0.02
N ILE A 100 4.68 -4.69 -1.04
CA ILE A 100 3.66 -3.82 -1.64
C ILE A 100 2.50 -4.68 -2.15
N GLU A 101 2.80 -5.75 -2.89
CA GLU A 101 1.77 -6.64 -3.40
C GLU A 101 0.96 -7.30 -2.28
N VAL A 102 1.60 -7.71 -1.19
CA VAL A 102 0.93 -8.30 -0.02
C VAL A 102 0.04 -7.29 0.69
N VAL A 103 0.53 -6.08 0.91
CA VAL A 103 -0.19 -5.05 1.68
C VAL A 103 -1.36 -4.46 0.88
N ILE A 104 -1.17 -4.24 -0.44
CA ILE A 104 -2.20 -3.61 -1.29
C ILE A 104 -3.18 -4.65 -1.83
N ALA A 105 -2.70 -5.76 -2.36
CA ALA A 105 -3.51 -6.78 -3.03
C ALA A 105 -3.85 -8.00 -2.16
N GLY A 106 -3.35 -8.04 -0.91
CA GLY A 106 -3.56 -9.15 0.02
C GLY A 106 -2.61 -10.34 -0.17
N TYR A 107 -2.65 -11.27 0.80
CA TYR A 107 -1.82 -12.46 0.77
C TYR A 107 -2.21 -13.42 -0.35
N GLN A 108 -1.22 -14.05 -0.98
CA GLN A 108 -1.46 -15.10 -1.96
C GLN A 108 -2.13 -16.31 -1.29
N LYS A 109 -3.21 -16.80 -1.87
CA LYS A 109 -3.83 -18.08 -1.46
C LYS A 109 -2.98 -19.26 -1.94
N LYS A 110 -2.06 -19.73 -1.09
CA LYS A 110 -1.18 -20.85 -1.42
C LYS A 110 -1.92 -22.17 -1.68
N ASN A 111 -3.17 -22.29 -1.20
CA ASN A 111 -3.93 -23.55 -1.23
C ASN A 111 -4.89 -23.67 -2.43
N ARG A 112 -4.98 -22.66 -3.32
CA ARG A 112 -5.81 -22.77 -4.51
C ARG A 112 -4.97 -23.19 -5.71
N VAL A 113 -4.98 -24.49 -5.98
CA VAL A 113 -4.38 -25.03 -7.20
C VAL A 113 -5.38 -24.86 -8.35
N LEU A 114 -5.11 -23.93 -9.25
CA LEU A 114 -5.88 -23.79 -10.49
C LEU A 114 -5.49 -24.89 -11.47
N SER A 115 -6.47 -25.55 -12.08
CA SER A 115 -6.24 -26.46 -13.19
C SER A 115 -5.69 -25.70 -14.40
N ASN A 116 -5.03 -26.39 -15.34
CA ASN A 116 -4.48 -25.72 -16.53
C ASN A 116 -5.56 -25.03 -17.37
N LYS A 117 -6.79 -25.57 -17.40
CA LYS A 117 -7.92 -24.95 -18.09
C LYS A 117 -8.37 -23.66 -17.41
N GLU A 118 -8.48 -23.66 -16.07
CA GLU A 118 -8.81 -22.46 -15.31
C GLU A 118 -7.74 -21.37 -15.42
N LYS A 119 -6.46 -21.75 -15.37
CA LYS A 119 -5.35 -20.81 -15.61
C LYS A 119 -5.47 -20.12 -16.95
N LEU A 120 -5.81 -20.87 -18.00
CA LEU A 120 -5.97 -20.33 -19.35
C LEU A 120 -7.14 -19.33 -19.41
N ILE A 121 -8.30 -19.72 -18.87
CA ILE A 121 -9.50 -18.86 -18.84
C ILE A 121 -9.22 -17.56 -18.09
N VAL A 122 -8.63 -17.65 -16.86
CA VAL A 122 -8.30 -16.49 -16.06
C VAL A 122 -7.26 -15.62 -16.77
N SER A 123 -6.24 -16.21 -17.41
CA SER A 123 -5.24 -15.45 -18.16
C SER A 123 -5.85 -14.61 -19.28
N TYR A 124 -6.77 -15.17 -20.08
CA TYR A 124 -7.45 -14.41 -21.11
C TYR A 124 -8.32 -13.29 -20.54
N HIS A 125 -8.99 -13.56 -19.43
CA HIS A 125 -9.82 -12.57 -18.76
C HIS A 125 -8.99 -11.37 -18.25
N GLU A 126 -7.92 -11.64 -17.52
CA GLU A 126 -7.04 -10.59 -16.97
C GLU A 126 -6.30 -9.80 -18.06
N VAL A 127 -5.83 -10.49 -19.11
CA VAL A 127 -5.22 -9.82 -20.27
C VAL A 127 -6.24 -8.95 -21.00
N GLY A 128 -7.50 -9.39 -21.10
CA GLY A 128 -8.59 -8.60 -21.66
C GLY A 128 -8.81 -7.30 -20.90
N HIS A 129 -8.90 -7.36 -19.57
CA HIS A 129 -9.02 -6.17 -18.72
C HIS A 129 -7.82 -5.22 -18.87
N ALA A 130 -6.61 -5.77 -18.85
CA ALA A 130 -5.39 -4.98 -19.01
C ALA A 130 -5.31 -4.29 -20.38
N LEU A 131 -5.73 -4.98 -21.46
CA LEU A 131 -5.74 -4.41 -22.80
C LEU A 131 -6.75 -3.27 -22.92
N VAL A 132 -7.94 -3.42 -22.35
CA VAL A 132 -8.96 -2.37 -22.31
C VAL A 132 -8.45 -1.17 -21.50
N ALA A 133 -7.91 -1.39 -20.30
CA ALA A 133 -7.34 -0.34 -19.48
C ALA A 133 -6.20 0.41 -20.20
N ALA A 134 -5.30 -0.32 -20.85
CA ALA A 134 -4.19 0.29 -21.60
C ALA A 134 -4.62 1.12 -22.82
N LYS A 135 -5.84 0.90 -23.33
CA LYS A 135 -6.41 1.65 -24.46
C LYS A 135 -7.29 2.82 -24.05
N GLN A 136 -7.65 2.91 -22.78
CA GLN A 136 -8.43 4.04 -22.26
C GLN A 136 -7.48 5.20 -21.87
N THR A 137 -7.90 6.43 -22.17
CA THR A 137 -7.11 7.65 -21.89
C THR A 137 -7.14 8.05 -20.42
N ASP A 138 -8.22 7.71 -19.70
CA ASP A 138 -8.47 8.14 -18.31
C ASP A 138 -8.26 7.04 -17.27
N SER A 139 -7.66 5.90 -17.66
CA SER A 139 -7.34 4.82 -16.71
C SER A 139 -5.92 4.93 -16.15
N ALA A 140 -5.75 4.47 -14.92
CA ALA A 140 -4.43 4.33 -14.33
C ALA A 140 -3.56 3.37 -15.16
N PRO A 141 -2.23 3.60 -15.27
CA PRO A 141 -1.35 2.72 -16.04
C PRO A 141 -1.33 1.31 -15.46
N VAL A 142 -1.36 0.31 -16.34
CA VAL A 142 -1.27 -1.10 -15.96
C VAL A 142 0.16 -1.41 -15.55
N HIS A 143 0.40 -1.66 -14.28
CA HIS A 143 1.74 -1.98 -13.76
C HIS A 143 2.06 -3.47 -13.83
N LYS A 144 1.07 -4.33 -13.56
CA LYS A 144 1.28 -5.78 -13.48
C LYS A 144 -0.03 -6.53 -13.73
N ILE A 145 0.06 -7.68 -14.39
CA ILE A 145 -1.03 -8.62 -14.58
C ILE A 145 -0.65 -9.92 -13.86
N THR A 146 -1.56 -10.50 -13.09
CA THR A 146 -1.31 -11.77 -12.39
C THR A 146 -2.55 -12.65 -12.42
N ILE A 147 -2.35 -13.95 -12.55
CA ILE A 147 -3.37 -14.99 -12.42
C ILE A 147 -3.39 -15.65 -11.04
N ILE A 148 -2.49 -15.21 -10.15
CA ILE A 148 -2.39 -15.76 -8.79
C ILE A 148 -3.53 -15.19 -7.95
N PRO A 149 -4.45 -16.01 -7.40
CA PRO A 149 -5.54 -15.53 -6.58
C PRO A 149 -5.00 -14.94 -5.27
N ARG A 150 -5.49 -13.75 -4.93
CA ARG A 150 -5.22 -13.04 -3.68
C ARG A 150 -6.51 -12.86 -2.87
N THR A 151 -6.38 -12.62 -1.59
CA THR A 151 -7.54 -12.35 -0.69
C THR A 151 -7.74 -10.88 -0.53
#